data_86da5e3a150c9bda7cb1787bc9235e64
#
_entry.id   86da5e3a150c9bda7cb1787bc9235e64
#
_cell.length_a   1.000
_cell.length_b   1.000
_cell.length_c   1.000
_cell.angle_alpha   90.00
_cell.angle_beta   90.00
_cell.angle_gamma   90.00
#
_symmetry.space_group_name_H-M   'P 1'
#
loop_
_entity.id
_entity.type
_entity.pdbx_description
1 polymer ?
#
loop_
_entity_poly.entity_id
_entity_poly.type
_entity_poly.pdbx_seq_one_letter_code
_entity_poly.pdbx_strand_id
1 'polypeptide(L)'
;MRRIFVNGLFLELRVVWPVLSALLGAIAALGLATGMREDWTVQESLYFAFVSGLTIGYGDFSPRSFIGRMLAIAIGFSGILLTALVAAVAVQALNADRADNDGDDV
;
A
#
# COMPACT_ATOMS: atom_id res chain seq x y z
N MET A 1 7.51 25.27 -9.02
CA MET A 1 8.05 23.96 -8.65
C MET A 1 7.10 23.14 -7.82
N ARG A 2 6.81 23.57 -6.58
CA ARG A 2 5.89 22.82 -5.70
C ARG A 2 4.52 22.60 -6.33
N ARG A 3 4.02 23.61 -7.02
CA ARG A 3 2.68 23.59 -7.61
C ARG A 3 2.53 22.49 -8.66
N ILE A 4 3.55 22.34 -9.51
CA ILE A 4 3.53 21.34 -10.58
C ILE A 4 3.68 19.94 -9.99
N PHE A 5 4.55 19.77 -9.01
CA PHE A 5 4.71 18.49 -8.29
C PHE A 5 3.39 18.08 -7.63
N VAL A 6 2.73 19.01 -6.90
CA VAL A 6 1.47 18.74 -6.23
C VAL A 6 0.36 18.41 -7.24
N ASN A 7 0.28 19.15 -8.34
CA ASN A 7 -0.72 18.90 -9.38
C ASN A 7 -0.48 17.55 -10.06
N GLY A 8 0.78 17.23 -10.37
CA GLY A 8 1.14 15.94 -10.93
C GLY A 8 0.82 14.79 -10.01
N LEU A 9 1.16 14.94 -8.74
CA LEU A 9 0.87 13.95 -7.71
C LEU A 9 -0.65 13.74 -7.56
N PHE A 10 -1.41 14.83 -7.54
CA PHE A 10 -2.87 14.79 -7.43
C PHE A 10 -3.50 14.05 -8.61
N LEU A 11 -3.05 14.34 -9.83
CA LEU A 11 -3.55 13.69 -11.04
C LEU A 11 -3.22 12.18 -11.03
N GLU A 12 -1.99 11.82 -10.68
CA GLU A 12 -1.58 10.42 -10.61
C GLU A 12 -2.37 9.68 -9.54
N LEU A 13 -2.55 10.27 -8.37
CA LEU A 13 -3.34 9.68 -7.30
C LEU A 13 -4.79 9.48 -7.74
N ARG A 14 -5.36 10.44 -8.48
CA ARG A 14 -6.73 10.34 -8.96
C ARG A 14 -6.91 9.19 -9.93
N VAL A 15 -5.92 8.97 -10.80
CA VAL A 15 -5.95 7.87 -11.78
C VAL A 15 -5.78 6.51 -11.10
N VAL A 16 -4.87 6.42 -10.12
CA VAL A 16 -4.56 5.15 -9.46
C VAL A 16 -5.38 4.92 -8.18
N TRP A 17 -6.18 5.88 -7.74
CA TRP A 17 -6.93 5.79 -6.51
C TRP A 17 -7.80 4.53 -6.41
N PRO A 18 -8.52 4.11 -7.48
CA PRO A 18 -9.30 2.88 -7.40
C PRO A 18 -8.44 1.65 -7.11
N VAL A 19 -7.24 1.58 -7.70
CA VAL A 19 -6.32 0.46 -7.47
C VAL A 19 -5.76 0.51 -6.06
N LEU A 20 -5.36 1.70 -5.57
CA LEU A 20 -4.89 1.88 -4.20
C LEU A 20 -5.96 1.47 -3.20
N SER A 21 -7.21 1.91 -3.41
CA SER A 21 -8.33 1.56 -2.54
C SER A 21 -8.58 0.06 -2.55
N ALA A 22 -8.52 -0.58 -3.72
CA ALA A 22 -8.71 -2.02 -3.84
C ALA A 22 -7.63 -2.79 -3.09
N LEU A 23 -6.37 -2.36 -3.21
CA LEU A 23 -5.26 -3.01 -2.51
C LEU A 23 -5.36 -2.83 -1.00
N LEU A 24 -5.68 -1.63 -0.54
CA LEU A 24 -5.89 -1.37 0.90
C LEU A 24 -7.04 -2.19 1.45
N GLY A 25 -8.15 -2.26 0.70
CA GLY A 25 -9.30 -3.07 1.06
C GLY A 25 -8.97 -4.55 1.10
N ALA A 26 -8.19 -5.02 0.14
CA ALA A 26 -7.75 -6.41 0.09
C ALA A 26 -6.87 -6.75 1.30
N ILE A 27 -5.93 -5.88 1.64
CA ILE A 27 -5.05 -6.06 2.81
C ILE A 27 -5.91 -6.14 4.09
N ALA A 28 -6.85 -5.22 4.26
CA ALA A 28 -7.72 -5.20 5.42
C ALA A 28 -8.60 -6.45 5.49
N ALA A 29 -9.19 -6.85 4.37
CA ALA A 29 -10.05 -8.03 4.30
C ALA A 29 -9.26 -9.31 4.59
N LEU A 30 -8.08 -9.45 4.02
CA LEU A 30 -7.20 -10.60 4.26
C LEU A 30 -6.76 -10.65 5.73
N GLY A 31 -6.48 -9.48 6.32
CA GLY A 31 -6.12 -9.39 7.71
C GLY A 31 -7.26 -9.81 8.64
N LEU A 32 -8.48 -9.36 8.35
CA LEU A 32 -9.67 -9.77 9.10
C LEU A 32 -9.90 -11.26 8.98
N ALA A 33 -9.74 -11.83 7.77
CA ALA A 33 -9.88 -13.27 7.55
C ALA A 33 -8.84 -14.05 8.36
N THR A 34 -7.60 -13.56 8.39
CA THR A 34 -6.53 -14.16 9.19
C THR A 34 -6.89 -14.14 10.67
N GLY A 35 -7.38 -12.99 11.15
CA GLY A 35 -7.78 -12.84 12.56
C GLY A 35 -8.91 -13.76 12.95
N MET A 36 -9.86 -14.00 12.04
CA MET A 36 -10.95 -14.95 12.29
C MET A 36 -10.42 -16.37 12.48
N ARG A 37 -9.34 -16.73 11.76
CA ARG A 37 -8.71 -18.05 11.91
C ARG A 37 -7.87 -18.17 13.16
N GLU A 38 -7.30 -17.05 13.62
CA GLU A 38 -6.38 -17.04 14.77
C GLU A 38 -7.03 -16.56 16.05
N ASP A 39 -8.34 -16.30 16.05
CA ASP A 39 -9.09 -15.80 17.19
C ASP A 39 -8.60 -14.44 17.70
N TRP A 40 -8.15 -13.59 16.79
CA TRP A 40 -7.73 -12.23 17.09
C TRP A 40 -8.92 -11.29 17.11
N THR A 41 -8.80 -10.19 17.84
CA THR A 41 -9.79 -9.12 17.77
C THR A 41 -9.69 -8.41 16.42
N VAL A 42 -10.72 -7.61 16.07
CA VAL A 42 -10.71 -6.82 14.85
C VAL A 42 -9.53 -5.86 14.83
N GLN A 43 -9.25 -5.21 15.95
CA GLN A 43 -8.12 -4.29 16.08
C GLN A 43 -6.80 -5.01 15.85
N GLU A 44 -6.61 -6.17 16.43
CA GLU A 44 -5.40 -6.97 16.26
C GLU A 44 -5.25 -7.43 14.81
N SER A 45 -6.34 -7.82 14.20
CA SER A 45 -6.37 -8.28 12.79
C SER A 45 -5.94 -7.15 11.84
N LEU A 46 -6.49 -5.96 12.01
CA LEU A 46 -6.14 -4.80 11.19
C LEU A 46 -4.70 -4.36 11.44
N TYR A 47 -4.26 -4.37 12.68
CA TYR A 47 -2.86 -4.08 13.04
C TYR A 47 -1.92 -5.04 12.31
N PHE A 48 -2.20 -6.34 12.39
CA PHE A 48 -1.41 -7.35 11.69
C PHE A 48 -1.40 -7.11 10.19
N ALA A 49 -2.56 -6.79 9.60
CA ALA A 49 -2.68 -6.55 8.17
C ALA A 49 -1.75 -5.43 7.71
N PHE A 50 -1.76 -4.30 8.39
CA PHE A 50 -0.95 -3.16 7.99
C PHE A 50 0.54 -3.35 8.30
N VAL A 51 0.86 -3.96 9.44
CA VAL A 51 2.26 -4.26 9.78
C VAL A 51 2.86 -5.23 8.77
N SER A 52 2.10 -6.22 8.34
CA SER A 52 2.56 -7.20 7.35
C SER A 52 2.56 -6.61 5.94
N GLY A 53 1.51 -5.88 5.57
CA GLY A 53 1.39 -5.26 4.25
C GLY A 53 2.44 -4.19 4.00
N LEU A 54 2.78 -3.40 5.02
CA LEU A 54 3.83 -2.37 4.92
C LEU A 54 5.23 -2.94 5.14
N THR A 55 5.35 -4.25 5.28
CA THR A 55 6.63 -4.96 5.48
C THR A 55 7.37 -4.58 6.76
N ILE A 56 6.65 -4.06 7.76
CA ILE A 56 7.25 -3.74 9.06
C ILE A 56 7.63 -5.04 9.79
N GLY A 57 6.67 -5.96 9.90
CA GLY A 57 6.92 -7.32 10.37
C GLY A 57 7.44 -7.42 11.78
N TYR A 58 6.79 -6.77 12.75
CA TYR A 58 7.23 -6.84 14.14
C TYR A 58 7.25 -8.26 14.72
N GLY A 59 6.39 -9.15 14.21
CA GLY A 59 6.35 -10.52 14.69
C GLY A 59 5.58 -10.73 15.99
N ASP A 60 4.95 -9.69 16.53
CA ASP A 60 4.13 -9.79 17.73
C ASP A 60 2.82 -10.54 17.47
N PHE A 61 2.29 -10.46 16.27
CA PHE A 61 1.17 -11.25 15.79
C PHE A 61 1.61 -12.04 14.58
N SER A 62 1.58 -13.36 14.68
CA SER A 62 1.95 -14.26 13.58
C SER A 62 0.93 -15.39 13.52
N PRO A 63 0.41 -15.71 12.31
CA PRO A 63 -0.55 -16.79 12.18
C PRO A 63 0.12 -18.14 12.41
N ARG A 64 -0.59 -19.05 13.06
CA ARG A 64 -0.12 -20.42 13.34
C ARG A 64 -0.77 -21.43 12.43
N SER A 65 -1.99 -21.15 11.94
CA SER A 65 -2.70 -22.06 11.05
C SER A 65 -2.12 -21.99 9.64
N PHE A 66 -2.27 -23.08 8.90
CA PHE A 66 -1.83 -23.13 7.50
C PHE A 66 -2.56 -22.09 6.66
N ILE A 67 -3.88 -22.00 6.82
CA ILE A 67 -4.70 -21.04 6.07
C ILE A 67 -4.32 -19.60 6.45
N GLY A 68 -4.11 -19.34 7.73
CA GLY A 68 -3.67 -18.02 8.21
C GLY A 68 -2.32 -17.62 7.60
N ARG A 69 -1.40 -18.56 7.50
CA ARG A 69 -0.08 -18.32 6.87
C ARG A 69 -0.22 -18.02 5.39
N MET A 70 -1.10 -18.73 4.67
CA MET A 70 -1.35 -18.47 3.26
C MET A 70 -1.99 -17.09 3.06
N LEU A 71 -2.91 -16.71 3.92
CA LEU A 71 -3.51 -15.38 3.89
C LEU A 71 -2.46 -14.28 4.16
N ALA A 72 -1.53 -14.53 5.07
CA ALA A 72 -0.44 -13.61 5.37
C ALA A 72 0.47 -13.40 4.15
N ILE A 73 0.75 -14.46 3.40
CA ILE A 73 1.53 -14.36 2.16
C ILE A 73 0.79 -13.47 1.15
N ALA A 74 -0.52 -13.65 1.01
CA ALA A 74 -1.34 -12.83 0.13
C ALA A 74 -1.31 -11.35 0.55
N ILE A 75 -1.34 -11.09 1.86
CA ILE A 75 -1.19 -9.73 2.40
C ILE A 75 0.17 -9.15 1.98
N GLY A 76 1.23 -9.93 2.09
CA GLY A 76 2.57 -9.51 1.71
C GLY A 76 2.67 -9.12 0.24
N PHE A 77 2.12 -9.94 -0.66
CA PHE A 77 2.08 -9.62 -2.09
C PHE A 77 1.28 -8.35 -2.36
N SER A 78 0.12 -8.21 -1.72
CA SER A 78 -0.70 -7.00 -1.86
C SER A 78 0.05 -5.75 -1.38
N GLY A 79 0.78 -5.87 -0.27
CA GLY A 79 1.58 -4.78 0.28
C GLY A 79 2.73 -4.39 -0.63
N ILE A 80 3.41 -5.36 -1.25
CA ILE A 80 4.48 -5.09 -2.21
C ILE A 80 3.92 -4.31 -3.41
N LEU A 81 2.77 -4.74 -3.94
CA LEU A 81 2.12 -4.05 -5.06
C LEU A 81 1.72 -2.63 -4.66
N LEU A 82 1.17 -2.46 -3.46
CA LEU A 82 0.77 -1.15 -2.95
C LEU A 82 1.99 -0.22 -2.84
N THR A 83 3.07 -0.69 -2.26
CA THR A 83 4.31 0.07 -2.08
C THR A 83 4.90 0.46 -3.44
N ALA A 84 4.94 -0.48 -4.38
CA ALA A 84 5.46 -0.23 -5.72
C ALA A 84 4.61 0.82 -6.45
N LEU A 85 3.29 0.75 -6.31
CA LEU A 85 2.39 1.71 -6.95
C LEU A 85 2.56 3.11 -6.38
N VAL A 86 2.66 3.23 -5.05
CA VAL A 86 2.89 4.51 -4.39
C VAL A 86 4.23 5.11 -4.84
N ALA A 87 5.27 4.28 -4.90
CA ALA A 87 6.59 4.73 -5.36
C ALA A 87 6.55 5.19 -6.81
N ALA A 88 5.82 4.46 -7.68
CA ALA A 88 5.69 4.81 -9.09
C ALA A 88 4.98 6.16 -9.26
N VAL A 89 3.93 6.41 -8.48
CA VAL A 89 3.21 7.69 -8.50
C VAL A 89 4.14 8.83 -8.09
N ALA A 90 4.91 8.64 -7.03
CA ALA A 90 5.86 9.65 -6.55
C ALA A 90 6.93 9.96 -7.61
N VAL A 91 7.49 8.92 -8.25
CA VAL A 91 8.50 9.09 -9.29
C VAL A 91 7.93 9.83 -10.49
N GLN A 92 6.72 9.48 -10.94
CA GLN A 92 6.09 10.15 -12.08
C GLN A 92 5.79 11.61 -11.78
N ALA A 93 5.35 11.92 -10.57
CA ALA A 93 5.11 13.31 -10.15
C ALA A 93 6.41 14.12 -10.17
N LEU A 94 7.52 13.54 -9.71
CA LEU A 94 8.84 14.18 -9.75
C LEU A 94 9.31 14.38 -11.19
N ASN A 95 9.11 13.40 -12.05
CA ASN A 95 9.49 13.51 -13.46
C ASN A 95 8.70 14.59 -14.18
N ALA A 96 7.41 14.73 -13.89
CA ALA A 96 6.58 15.78 -14.47
C ALA A 96 7.07 17.17 -14.03
N ASP A 97 7.40 17.34 -12.75
CA ASP A 97 7.95 18.58 -12.22
C ASP A 97 9.30 18.92 -12.88
N ARG A 98 10.16 17.93 -13.02
CA ARG A 98 11.49 18.09 -13.63
C ARG A 98 11.37 18.49 -15.11
N ALA A 99 10.47 17.87 -15.86
CA ALA A 99 10.25 18.18 -17.27
C ALA A 99 9.79 19.63 -17.45
N ASP A 100 8.91 20.11 -16.55
CA ASP A 100 8.42 21.49 -16.60
C ASP A 100 9.55 22.49 -16.28
N ASN A 101 10.38 22.19 -15.28
CA ASN A 101 11.52 23.02 -14.93
C ASN A 101 12.51 23.13 -16.08
N ASP A 102 12.79 22.03 -16.77
CA ASP A 102 13.69 22.03 -17.94
C ASP A 102 13.11 22.87 -19.07
N GLY A 103 11.78 22.86 -19.23
CA GLY A 103 11.09 23.69 -20.20
C GLY A 103 11.16 25.18 -19.86
N ASP A 104 11.10 25.52 -18.59
CA ASP A 104 11.16 26.91 -18.12
C ASP A 104 12.55 27.51 -18.28
N ASP A 105 13.58 26.71 -18.23
CA ASP A 105 14.98 27.15 -18.35
C ASP A 105 15.38 27.48 -19.78
N VAL A 106 14.54 27.16 -20.75
CA VAL A 106 14.78 27.44 -22.17
C VAL A 106 14.05 28.73 -22.54
#